data_77286045330b6655b85c161037389d77
#
_entry.id   77286045330b6655b85c161037389d77
#
_cell.length_a   1.000
_cell.length_b   1.000
_cell.length_c   1.000
_cell.angle_alpha   90.00
_cell.angle_beta   90.00
_cell.angle_gamma   90.00
#
_symmetry.space_group_name_H-M   'P 1'
#
loop_
_entity.id
_entity.type
_entity.pdbx_description
1 polymer ?
#
loop_
_entity_poly.entity_id
_entity_poly.type
_entity_poly.pdbx_seq_one_letter_code
_entity_poly.pdbx_strand_id
1 'polypeptide(L)'
;MAKWTMNDAFDGLNELTERKRRVLWAIVQDYSSTAEPVGSRTIARKYDLGVSSATIRNEMQDLEDEGYLEQPHTSAGRVPSIKGYRY
;
A
#
# COMPACT_ATOMS: atom_id res chain seq x y z
N MET A 1 -22.35 9.78 -15.79
CA MET A 1 -22.10 9.52 -15.71
C MET A 1 -21.70 9.40 -15.31
N ALA A 2 -21.56 9.28 -15.46
CA ALA A 2 -21.03 9.04 -15.38
C ALA A 2 -20.53 9.01 -14.87
N LYS A 3 -20.47 9.14 -14.89
CA LYS A 3 -19.93 9.03 -14.59
C LYS A 3 -19.40 8.64 -14.10
N TRP A 4 -19.42 8.50 -14.43
CA TRP A 4 -18.78 7.96 -14.33
C TRP A 4 -18.28 7.40 -14.29
N THR A 5 -18.25 7.37 -14.73
CA THR A 5 -17.78 6.79 -15.03
C THR A 5 -16.96 6.75 -14.87
N MET A 6 -16.78 7.10 -15.13
CA MET A 6 -16.06 6.91 -15.19
C MET A 6 -15.37 6.78 -14.49
N ASN A 7 -15.40 6.86 -14.38
CA ASN A 7 -14.90 6.51 -13.87
C ASN A 7 -14.67 5.89 -13.36
N ASP A 8 -14.80 5.51 -13.85
CA ASP A 8 -14.68 4.70 -13.64
C ASP A 8 -14.06 4.27 -13.86
N ALA A 9 -13.97 4.60 -14.53
CA ALA A 9 -13.19 4.13 -14.88
C ALA A 9 -12.26 4.27 -14.48
N PHE A 10 -12.22 4.89 -14.38
CA PHE A 10 -11.47 4.95 -13.95
C PHE A 10 -11.17 4.65 -13.16
N ASP A 11 -11.36 4.39 -13.35
CA ASP A 11 -11.14 3.76 -12.61
C ASP A 11 -10.43 3.04 -12.35
N GLY A 12 -10.52 2.75 -13.37
CA GLY A 12 -9.58 1.70 -13.15
C GLY A 12 -8.53 2.15 -12.26
N LEU A 13 -8.44 3.33 -12.19
CA LEU A 13 -7.57 3.91 -11.35
C LEU A 13 -7.86 3.71 -9.97
N ASN A 14 -8.99 3.19 -9.73
CA ASN A 14 -9.40 3.01 -8.40
C ASN A 14 -9.57 1.64 -8.07
N GLU A 15 -8.67 0.87 -8.52
CA GLU A 15 -8.69 -0.47 -8.22
C GLU A 15 -8.35 -0.79 -6.82
N LEU A 16 -7.73 0.09 -6.09
CA LEU A 16 -7.37 -0.19 -4.72
C LEU A 16 -8.60 -0.13 -3.83
N THR A 17 -8.82 -1.19 -3.06
CA THR A 17 -9.86 -1.18 -2.04
C THR A 17 -9.46 -0.21 -0.95
N GLU A 18 -10.41 0.09 -0.07
CA GLU A 18 -10.13 0.96 1.05
C GLU A 18 -9.03 0.38 1.93
N ARG A 19 -9.04 -0.91 2.15
CA ARG A 19 -8.03 -1.56 2.96
C ARG A 19 -6.65 -1.40 2.33
N LYS A 20 -6.53 -1.61 1.03
CA LYS A 20 -5.25 -1.46 0.36
C LYS A 20 -4.76 -0.03 0.43
N ARG A 21 -5.66 0.93 0.30
CA ARG A 21 -5.28 2.33 0.42
C ARG A 21 -4.76 2.67 1.80
N ARG A 22 -5.38 2.13 2.84
CA ARG A 22 -4.93 2.35 4.20
C ARG A 22 -3.56 1.74 4.45
N VAL A 23 -3.34 0.54 3.93
CA VAL A 23 -2.04 -0.12 4.06
C VAL A 23 -0.98 0.68 3.33
N LEU A 24 -1.27 1.10 2.11
CA LEU A 24 -0.32 1.91 1.35
C LEU A 24 0.00 3.21 2.07
N TRP A 25 -1.03 3.89 2.56
CA TRP A 25 -0.84 5.13 3.31
C TRP A 25 0.07 4.91 4.51
N ALA A 26 -0.18 3.86 5.27
CA ALA A 26 0.63 3.58 6.46
C ALA A 26 2.09 3.32 6.10
N ILE A 27 2.32 2.61 4.99
CA ILE A 27 3.68 2.34 4.55
C ILE A 27 4.37 3.62 4.12
N VAL A 28 3.68 4.49 3.39
CA VAL A 28 4.26 5.76 2.97
C VAL A 28 4.61 6.61 4.20
N GLN A 29 3.71 6.65 5.18
CA GLN A 29 3.96 7.40 6.40
C GLN A 29 5.16 6.85 7.16
N ASP A 30 5.22 5.54 7.33
CA ASP A 30 6.29 4.94 8.09
C ASP A 30 7.63 5.10 7.38
N TYR A 31 7.65 4.87 6.07
CA TYR A 31 8.87 5.02 5.29
C TYR A 31 9.35 6.48 5.31
N SER A 32 8.44 7.42 5.24
CA SER A 32 8.80 8.84 5.28
C SER A 32 9.45 9.22 6.60
N SER A 33 9.06 8.54 7.68
CA SER A 33 9.64 8.81 8.99
C SER A 33 10.98 8.15 9.20
N THR A 34 11.15 6.92 8.71
CA THR A 34 12.32 6.13 9.07
C THR A 34 13.31 5.95 7.94
N ALA A 35 12.86 6.15 6.69
CA ALA A 35 13.66 5.89 5.49
C ALA A 35 14.14 4.44 5.42
N GLU A 36 13.41 3.53 6.06
CA GLU A 36 13.76 2.11 6.06
C GLU A 36 12.61 1.30 5.53
N PRO A 37 12.88 0.16 4.87
CA PRO A 37 11.82 -0.69 4.37
C PRO A 37 10.87 -1.10 5.49
N VAL A 38 9.61 -1.24 5.14
CA VAL A 38 8.54 -1.38 6.11
C VAL A 38 7.98 -2.79 6.05
N GLY A 39 7.88 -3.46 7.20
CA GLY A 39 7.34 -4.80 7.27
C GLY A 39 5.91 -4.81 7.77
N SER A 40 5.20 -5.91 7.50
CA SER A 40 3.80 -6.02 7.87
C SER A 40 3.58 -5.97 9.38
N ARG A 41 4.51 -6.53 10.15
CA ARG A 41 4.37 -6.49 11.61
C ARG A 41 4.50 -5.09 12.16
N THR A 42 5.39 -4.30 11.56
CA THR A 42 5.57 -2.92 11.99
C THR A 42 4.29 -2.14 11.74
N ILE A 43 3.69 -2.33 10.58
CA ILE A 43 2.44 -1.66 10.25
C ILE A 43 1.33 -2.11 11.20
N ALA A 44 1.24 -3.39 11.47
CA ALA A 44 0.20 -3.91 12.35
C ALA A 44 0.33 -3.33 13.76
N ARG A 45 1.57 -3.11 14.20
CA ARG A 45 1.83 -2.62 15.55
C ARG A 45 1.63 -1.12 15.70
N LYS A 46 2.06 -0.36 14.68
CA LYS A 46 2.05 1.10 14.76
C LYS A 46 0.76 1.75 14.30
N TYR A 47 0.01 1.09 13.43
CA TYR A 47 -1.17 1.70 12.83
C TYR A 47 -2.37 0.78 13.08
N ASP A 48 -3.46 1.37 13.51
CA ASP A 48 -4.65 0.58 13.82
C ASP A 48 -5.49 0.41 12.56
N LEU A 49 -5.18 -0.61 11.80
CA LEU A 49 -5.89 -0.86 10.55
C LEU A 49 -7.01 -1.89 10.71
N GLY A 50 -7.14 -2.45 11.91
CA GLY A 50 -8.24 -3.36 12.19
C GLY A 50 -8.08 -4.75 11.61
N VAL A 51 -6.89 -5.12 11.15
CA VAL A 51 -6.65 -6.43 10.57
C VAL A 51 -5.32 -6.99 11.05
N SER A 52 -5.15 -8.29 10.88
CA SER A 52 -3.94 -8.97 11.35
C SER A 52 -2.74 -8.63 10.47
N SER A 53 -1.55 -8.91 10.99
CA SER A 53 -0.35 -8.70 10.20
C SER A 53 -0.30 -9.62 8.99
N ALA A 54 -0.92 -10.80 9.07
CA ALA A 54 -0.99 -11.69 7.92
C ALA A 54 -1.83 -11.08 6.81
N THR A 55 -2.94 -10.45 7.16
CA THR A 55 -3.78 -9.77 6.18
C THR A 55 -3.02 -8.58 5.56
N ILE A 56 -2.32 -7.82 6.40
CA ILE A 56 -1.53 -6.69 5.91
C ILE A 56 -0.47 -7.18 4.94
N ARG A 57 0.18 -8.29 5.26
CA ARG A 57 1.19 -8.86 4.38
C ARG A 57 0.60 -9.22 3.02
N ASN A 58 -0.60 -9.80 2.98
CA ASN A 58 -1.24 -10.13 1.72
C ASN A 58 -1.58 -8.88 0.94
N GLU A 59 -2.05 -7.84 1.60
CA GLU A 59 -2.34 -6.59 0.92
C GLU A 59 -1.06 -5.95 0.37
N MET A 60 0.03 -6.05 1.12
CA MET A 60 1.30 -5.53 0.64
C MET A 60 1.78 -6.27 -0.60
N GLN A 61 1.56 -7.59 -0.65
CA GLN A 61 1.93 -8.36 -1.82
C GLN A 61 1.12 -7.91 -3.04
N ASP A 62 -0.17 -7.68 -2.85
CA ASP A 62 -1.02 -7.19 -3.94
C ASP A 62 -0.56 -5.81 -4.40
N LEU A 63 -0.21 -4.94 -3.46
CA LEU A 63 0.27 -3.60 -3.80
C LEU A 63 1.58 -3.66 -4.57
N GLU A 64 2.44 -4.59 -4.22
CA GLU A 64 3.68 -4.78 -4.95
C GLU A 64 3.40 -5.27 -6.36
N ASP A 65 2.51 -6.26 -6.50
CA ASP A 65 2.16 -6.80 -7.80
C ASP A 65 1.57 -5.73 -8.71
N GLU A 66 0.88 -4.77 -8.13
CA GLU A 66 0.26 -3.70 -8.90
C GLU A 66 1.18 -2.48 -9.06
N GLY A 67 2.39 -2.56 -8.57
CA GLY A 67 3.39 -1.53 -8.82
C GLY A 67 3.42 -0.37 -7.83
N TYR A 68 2.65 -0.45 -6.75
CA TYR A 68 2.65 0.61 -5.74
C TYR A 68 3.76 0.46 -4.71
N LEU A 69 4.26 -0.74 -4.53
CA LEU A 69 5.35 -1.01 -3.60
C LEU A 69 6.46 -1.77 -4.30
N GLU A 70 7.66 -1.68 -3.74
CA GLU A 70 8.82 -2.39 -4.27
C GLU A 70 9.51 -3.09 -3.13
N GLN A 71 10.11 -4.24 -3.42
CA GLN A 71 10.91 -4.95 -2.44
C GLN A 71 12.38 -4.60 -2.65
N PRO A 72 13.02 -3.97 -1.67
CA PRO A 72 14.45 -3.68 -1.81
C PRO A 72 15.24 -4.97 -1.87
N HIS A 73 16.40 -4.88 -2.48
CA HIS A 73 17.22 -6.03 -2.82
C HIS A 73 17.48 -6.99 -1.67
N THR A 74 17.77 -6.50 -0.48
CA THR A 74 18.17 -7.36 0.60
C THR A 74 17.24 -7.32 1.79
N SER A 75 16.02 -6.89 1.61
CA SER A 75 15.13 -6.71 2.74
C SER A 75 13.83 -7.45 2.55
N ALA A 76 13.25 -7.90 3.65
CA ALA A 76 11.93 -8.49 3.63
C ALA A 76 10.84 -7.42 3.65
N GLY A 77 11.19 -6.16 3.94
CA GLY A 77 10.21 -5.09 3.96
C GLY A 77 9.94 -4.53 2.58
N ARG A 78 9.11 -3.51 2.52
CA ARG A 78 8.74 -2.87 1.25
C ARG A 78 8.92 -1.38 1.33
N VAL A 79 9.16 -0.76 0.19
CA VAL A 79 9.21 0.70 0.10
C VAL A 79 8.21 1.16 -0.94
N PRO A 80 7.69 2.38 -0.85
CA PRO A 80 6.75 2.87 -1.87
C PRO A 80 7.49 3.12 -3.17
N SER A 81 6.85 2.77 -4.28
CA SER A 81 7.34 3.15 -5.59
C SER A 81 6.91 4.60 -5.85
N ILE A 82 7.36 5.17 -6.96
CA ILE A 82 6.89 6.49 -7.35
C ILE A 82 5.39 6.48 -7.51
N LYS A 83 4.85 5.44 -8.11
CA LYS A 83 3.42 5.29 -8.26
C LYS A 83 2.73 5.27 -6.89
N GLY A 84 3.33 4.57 -5.92
CA GLY A 84 2.78 4.50 -4.58
C GLY A 84 2.75 5.85 -3.88
N TYR A 85 3.83 6.60 -4.01
CA TYR A 85 3.89 7.94 -3.43
C TYR A 85 2.84 8.86 -4.03
N ARG A 86 2.58 8.74 -5.31
CA ARG A 86 1.65 9.62 -5.98
C ARG A 86 0.20 9.26 -5.78
N TYR A 87 -0.05 8.06 -5.32
CA TYR A 87 -1.42 7.63 -5.11
C TYR A 87 -2.06 8.36 -3.96
#